data_3b0952c70303f6aec096c0e3ee4d90e6
#
_entry.id   3b0952c70303f6aec096c0e3ee4d90e6
#
_cell.length_a   1.000
_cell.length_b   1.000
_cell.length_c   1.000
_cell.angle_alpha   90.00
_cell.angle_beta   90.00
_cell.angle_gamma   90.00
#
_symmetry.space_group_name_H-M   'P 1'
#
loop_
_entity.id
_entity.type
_entity.pdbx_description
1 polymer ?
#
loop_
_entity_poly.entity_id
_entity_poly.type
_entity_poly.pdbx_seq_one_letter_code
_entity_poly.pdbx_strand_id
1 'polypeptide(L)' 'MKTALVLGGGGFIGNAMVTRLKKDGYWVRAVDLKYPDFSDTKADEFVTGDLRDVDFVKRVIEYKGD' A
#
# COMPACT_ATOMS: atom_id res chain seq x y z
N MET A 1 9.92 -2.57 14.05
CA MET A 1 8.59 -2.71 13.42
C MET A 1 8.74 -3.27 12.02
N LYS A 2 7.92 -4.24 11.69
CA LYS A 2 7.92 -4.80 10.34
C LYS A 2 7.08 -3.93 9.42
N THR A 3 7.60 -3.63 8.25
CA THR A 3 6.89 -2.82 7.26
C THR A 3 6.73 -3.59 5.96
N ALA A 4 5.66 -3.27 5.23
CA ALA A 4 5.40 -3.89 3.94
C ALA A 4 4.86 -2.83 2.98
N LEU A 5 5.23 -2.99 1.72
CA LEU A 5 4.73 -2.15 0.63
C LEU A 5 3.94 -3.03 -0.31
N VAL A 6 2.68 -2.68 -0.53
CA VAL A 6 1.80 -3.44 -1.42
C VAL A 6 1.49 -2.58 -2.64
N LEU A 7 2.01 -2.97 -3.78
CA LEU A 7 1.72 -2.29 -5.04
C LEU A 7 0.47 -2.90 -5.64
N GLY A 8 -0.49 -2.05 -6.02
CA GLY A 8 -1.78 -2.52 -6.48
C GLY A 8 -2.73 -2.82 -5.33
N GLY A 9 -2.54 -2.16 -4.20
CA GLY A 9 -3.32 -2.44 -2.99
C GLY A 9 -4.78 -2.07 -3.04
N GLY A 10 -5.21 -1.35 -4.10
CA GLY A 10 -6.61 -0.99 -4.27
C GLY A 10 -7.45 -2.05 -4.95
N GLY A 11 -6.83 -3.10 -5.51
CA GLY A 11 -7.56 -4.19 -6.13
C GLY A 11 -7.97 -5.26 -5.13
N PHE A 12 -8.71 -6.24 -5.62
CA PHE A 12 -9.22 -7.33 -4.79
C PHE A 12 -8.11 -8.09 -4.08
N ILE A 13 -7.13 -8.54 -4.87
CA ILE A 13 -6.04 -9.36 -4.35
C ILE A 13 -5.14 -8.52 -3.45
N GLY A 14 -4.85 -7.29 -3.89
CA GLY A 14 -4.01 -6.40 -3.12
C GLY A 14 -4.64 -6.05 -1.77
N ASN A 15 -5.94 -5.81 -1.76
CA ASN A 15 -6.64 -5.48 -0.53
C ASN A 15 -6.65 -6.67 0.44
N ALA A 16 -6.81 -7.88 -0.08
CA ALA A 16 -6.74 -9.09 0.74
C ALA A 16 -5.35 -9.25 1.34
N MET A 17 -4.30 -8.95 0.57
CA MET A 17 -2.93 -9.00 1.05
C MET A 17 -2.67 -7.98 2.14
N VAL A 18 -3.17 -6.75 1.96
CA VAL A 18 -3.05 -5.72 2.99
C VAL A 18 -3.68 -6.19 4.29
N THR A 19 -4.89 -6.74 4.21
CA THR A 19 -5.61 -7.21 5.39
C THR A 19 -4.82 -8.30 6.11
N ARG A 20 -4.24 -9.23 5.35
CA ARG A 20 -3.45 -10.31 5.93
C ARG A 20 -2.19 -9.78 6.61
N LEU A 21 -1.50 -8.84 5.95
CA LEU A 21 -0.28 -8.27 6.53
C LEU A 21 -0.58 -7.49 7.81
N LYS A 22 -1.70 -6.79 7.85
CA LYS A 22 -2.09 -6.09 9.07
C LYS A 22 -2.38 -7.08 10.20
N LYS A 23 -3.02 -8.18 9.87
CA LYS A 23 -3.30 -9.22 10.84
C LYS A 23 -2.00 -9.81 11.41
N ASP A 24 -0.97 -9.87 10.58
CA ASP A 24 0.33 -10.39 10.98
C ASP A 24 1.22 -9.35 11.68
N GLY A 25 0.71 -8.15 11.91
CA GLY A 25 1.40 -7.13 12.68
C GLY A 25 2.30 -6.19 11.89
N TYR A 26 2.17 -6.16 10.58
CA TYR A 26 2.98 -5.26 9.75
C TYR A 26 2.40 -3.85 9.73
N TRP A 27 3.30 -2.87 9.58
CA TRP A 27 2.90 -1.55 9.13
C TRP A 27 2.85 -1.60 7.61
N VAL A 28 1.72 -1.23 6.99
CA VAL A 28 1.52 -1.43 5.57
C VAL A 28 1.27 -0.12 4.85
N ARG A 29 2.06 0.13 3.82
CA ARG A 29 1.80 1.18 2.84
C ARG A 29 1.29 0.52 1.57
N ALA A 30 0.10 0.90 1.13
CA ALA A 30 -0.48 0.40 -0.11
C ALA A 30 -0.47 1.49 -1.16
N VAL A 31 -0.26 1.13 -2.42
CA VAL A 31 -0.18 2.07 -3.53
C VAL A 31 -1.02 1.55 -4.68
N ASP A 32 -1.82 2.43 -5.27
CA ASP A 32 -2.57 2.10 -6.48
C ASP A 32 -2.94 3.38 -7.21
N LEU A 33 -3.47 3.23 -8.42
CA LEU A 33 -3.93 4.37 -9.20
C LEU A 33 -5.10 5.06 -8.53
N LYS A 34 -5.92 4.33 -7.81
CA LYS A 34 -7.06 4.92 -7.11
C LYS A 34 -7.34 4.16 -5.82
N TYR A 35 -8.02 4.84 -4.92
CA TYR A 35 -8.45 4.26 -3.65
C TYR A 35 -9.51 3.18 -3.91
N PRO A 36 -9.59 2.12 -3.08
CA PRO A 36 -10.58 1.07 -3.29
C PRO A 36 -12.01 1.61 -3.32
N ASP A 37 -12.80 1.15 -4.30
CA ASP A 37 -14.18 1.59 -4.48
C ASP A 37 -15.17 0.88 -3.57
N PHE A 38 -14.83 -0.32 -3.13
CA PHE A 38 -15.82 -1.22 -2.52
C PHE A 38 -15.68 -1.38 -1.02
N SER A 39 -14.57 -0.99 -0.48
CA SER A 39 -14.36 -1.09 0.97
C SER A 39 -13.18 -0.22 1.37
N ASP A 40 -13.16 0.15 2.64
CA ASP A 40 -12.01 0.89 3.17
C ASP A 40 -10.81 -0.03 3.26
N THR A 41 -9.65 0.51 2.94
CA THR A 41 -8.42 -0.25 3.09
C THR A 41 -8.03 -0.35 4.56
N LYS A 42 -7.37 -1.45 4.91
CA LYS A 42 -6.79 -1.63 6.24
C LYS A 42 -5.36 -1.10 6.33
N ALA A 43 -4.80 -0.65 5.21
CA ALA A 43 -3.43 -0.14 5.20
C ALA A 43 -3.27 1.04 6.16
N ASP A 44 -2.09 1.17 6.74
CA ASP A 44 -1.78 2.32 7.60
C ASP A 44 -1.65 3.58 6.76
N GLU A 45 -1.16 3.44 5.53
CA GLU A 45 -1.03 4.53 4.59
C GLU A 45 -1.42 4.05 3.20
N PHE A 46 -2.25 4.81 2.52
CA PHE A 46 -2.62 4.51 1.14
C PHE A 46 -2.24 5.69 0.27
N VAL A 47 -1.41 5.44 -0.75
CA VAL A 47 -0.93 6.48 -1.64
C VAL A 47 -1.48 6.21 -3.04
N THR A 48 -2.10 7.21 -3.64
CA THR A 48 -2.58 7.08 -5.01
C THR A 48 -1.59 7.72 -5.95
N GLY A 49 -1.32 7.05 -7.06
CA GLY A 49 -0.40 7.56 -8.06
C GLY A 49 -0.11 6.52 -9.12
N ASP A 50 0.63 6.94 -10.15
CA ASP A 50 0.93 6.11 -11.30
C ASP A 50 2.28 5.40 -11.08
N LEU A 51 2.23 4.08 -11.04
CA LEU A 51 3.44 3.27 -10.84
C LEU A 51 4.39 3.30 -12.05
N ARG A 52 3.98 3.93 -13.16
CA ARG A 52 4.87 4.16 -14.29
C ARG A 52 5.73 5.41 -14.09
N ASP A 53 5.41 6.24 -13.12
CA ASP A 53 6.18 7.43 -12.79
C ASP A 53 7.33 7.03 -11.88
N VAL A 54 8.55 7.09 -12.40
CA VAL A 54 9.73 6.65 -11.68
C VAL A 54 9.96 7.44 -10.40
N ASP A 55 9.76 8.75 -10.45
CA ASP A 55 9.96 9.59 -9.27
C ASP A 55 8.94 9.27 -8.18
N PHE A 56 7.69 9.03 -8.58
CA PHE A 56 6.67 8.62 -7.64
C PHE A 56 7.02 7.29 -6.98
N VAL A 57 7.45 6.31 -7.80
CA VAL A 57 7.82 5.00 -7.28
C VAL A 57 8.96 5.10 -6.27
N LYS A 58 9.95 5.91 -6.58
CA LYS A 58 11.08 6.12 -5.66
C LYS A 58 10.60 6.64 -4.32
N ARG A 59 9.67 7.58 -4.32
CA ARG A 59 9.17 8.16 -3.07
C ARG A 59 8.39 7.16 -2.23
N VAL A 60 7.57 6.31 -2.87
CA VAL A 60 6.75 5.37 -2.10
C VAL A 60 7.54 4.19 -1.57
N ILE A 61 8.67 3.88 -2.21
CA ILE A 61 9.54 2.81 -1.74
C ILE A 61 10.37 3.24 -0.55
N GLU A 62 10.64 4.54 -0.41
CA GLU A 62 11.43 5.04 0.71
C GLU A 62 10.80 4.61 2.03
N TYR A 63 11.64 4.11 2.91
CA TYR A 63 11.21 3.74 4.24
C TYR A 63 10.61 4.96 4.93
N LYS A 64 9.52 4.73 5.66
CA LYS A 64 8.82 5.86 6.23
C LYS A 64 9.65 6.58 7.30
N GLY A 65 10.80 6.18 7.57
CA GLY A 65 11.75 6.86 8.33
C GLY A 65 11.91 6.35 9.69
N ASP A 66 12.72 6.15 10.07
CA ASP A 66 12.89 5.71 11.24
C ASP A 66 13.57 6.39 11.96
#